data_e0739b2e1f7877bd370e994bf01799e7
#
_entry.id   e0739b2e1f7877bd370e994bf01799e7
#
_cell.length_a   1.000
_cell.length_b   1.000
_cell.length_c   1.000
_cell.angle_alpha   90.00
_cell.angle_beta   90.00
_cell.angle_gamma   90.00
#
_symmetry.space_group_name_H-M   'P 1'
#
loop_
_entity.id
_entity.type
_entity.pdbx_description
1 polymer ?
#
loop_
_entity_poly.entity_id
_entity_poly.type
_entity_poly.pdbx_seq_one_letter_code
_entity_poly.pdbx_strand_id
1 'polypeptide(L)'
;GLNYGVSFNLSDARTYIRHYPGNATQSIWKYNNGREINEIWGFETVGIAKSQAEMDAHLEAVGGQTAIGSKWAEGDIMYADLDGNPGITRGAETLDAHGDLRVIGNSTPRLFYGIDLNASYKGFDIRAFFQGVGKRDFFAGTPIFWGVYGNQWWSAALGEHQDYYRSEDIGLPDRIIPANTDAYYPRPIFDDTKNQQTQTRYLQDASYIRLKNLQVGYTIPQELSRKFFVQNLRLYVSVDNLWTHTKLSKLFDPETIGGGYNGYGNAYPLTRTWAFGLSLTL
;
A
#
# COMPACT_ATOMS: atom_id res chain seq x y z
N GLY A 1 41.60 15.90 -2.30
CA GLY A 1 40.39 16.74 -2.09
C GLY A 1 39.16 15.90 -1.88
N LEU A 2 38.06 16.52 -1.53
CA LEU A 2 36.72 15.91 -1.53
C LEU A 2 36.23 15.79 -2.96
N ASN A 3 35.83 14.58 -3.39
CA ASN A 3 35.11 14.36 -4.63
C ASN A 3 33.68 13.94 -4.26
N TYR A 4 32.69 14.45 -4.97
CA TYR A 4 31.31 14.05 -4.78
C TYR A 4 30.55 14.08 -6.09
N GLY A 5 29.50 13.30 -6.17
CA GLY A 5 28.60 13.25 -7.32
C GLY A 5 27.17 13.02 -6.87
N VAL A 6 26.24 13.59 -7.62
CA VAL A 6 24.79 13.39 -7.46
C VAL A 6 24.22 13.12 -8.84
N SER A 7 23.46 12.04 -8.97
CA SER A 7 22.71 11.76 -10.17
C SER A 7 21.23 11.54 -9.79
N PHE A 8 20.35 12.14 -10.57
CA PHE A 8 18.90 12.02 -10.39
C PHE A 8 18.25 11.62 -11.70
N ASN A 9 17.37 10.65 -11.66
CA ASN A 9 16.50 10.30 -12.77
C ASN A 9 15.04 10.32 -12.34
N LEU A 10 14.16 10.71 -13.25
CA LEU A 10 12.71 10.71 -13.08
C LEU A 10 12.07 10.24 -14.38
N SER A 11 11.12 9.33 -14.28
CA SER A 11 10.29 8.90 -15.41
C SER A 11 8.82 8.79 -15.01
N ASP A 12 7.94 9.11 -15.94
CA ASP A 12 6.50 8.96 -15.77
C ASP A 12 5.87 8.49 -17.07
N ALA A 13 4.84 7.66 -16.96
CA ALA A 13 4.06 7.20 -18.11
C ALA A 13 2.61 6.98 -17.71
N ARG A 14 1.69 7.26 -18.66
CA ARG A 14 0.27 6.91 -18.55
C ARG A 14 -0.11 6.05 -19.74
N THR A 15 -0.89 5.02 -19.48
CA THR A 15 -1.35 4.10 -20.53
C THR A 15 -2.86 4.16 -20.64
N TYR A 16 -3.35 4.46 -21.84
CA TYR A 16 -4.77 4.54 -22.15
C TYR A 16 -5.18 3.44 -23.13
N ILE A 17 -6.36 2.90 -22.91
CA ILE A 17 -6.96 1.91 -23.81
C ILE A 17 -7.46 2.60 -25.07
N ARG A 18 -6.82 2.34 -26.20
CA ARG A 18 -7.24 2.89 -27.50
C ARG A 18 -8.39 2.10 -28.10
N HIS A 19 -8.29 0.79 -28.08
CA HIS A 19 -9.30 -0.09 -28.62
C HIS A 19 -9.29 -1.44 -27.89
N TYR A 20 -10.44 -1.84 -27.35
CA TYR A 20 -10.65 -3.14 -26.72
C TYR A 20 -12.06 -3.67 -27.06
N PRO A 21 -12.18 -4.69 -27.94
CA PRO A 21 -13.47 -5.19 -28.41
C PRO A 21 -14.17 -6.13 -27.41
N GLY A 22 -13.47 -6.57 -26.35
CA GLY A 22 -13.95 -7.57 -25.39
C GLY A 22 -14.92 -7.05 -24.33
N ASN A 23 -15.42 -5.79 -24.44
CA ASN A 23 -16.29 -5.17 -23.46
C ASN A 23 -17.47 -4.44 -24.14
N ALA A 24 -18.35 -5.20 -24.76
CA ALA A 24 -19.53 -4.64 -25.44
C ALA A 24 -20.52 -3.96 -24.47
N THR A 25 -20.58 -4.41 -23.22
CA THR A 25 -21.45 -3.88 -22.17
C THR A 25 -20.86 -2.66 -21.45
N GLN A 26 -19.65 -2.26 -21.78
CA GLN A 26 -18.92 -1.19 -21.09
C GLN A 26 -18.80 -1.40 -19.57
N SER A 27 -18.67 -2.66 -19.13
CA SER A 27 -18.46 -2.98 -17.72
C SER A 27 -17.25 -2.24 -17.15
N ILE A 28 -17.39 -1.62 -15.99
CA ILE A 28 -16.31 -0.91 -15.29
C ILE A 28 -15.17 -1.85 -14.81
N TRP A 29 -15.42 -3.15 -14.75
CA TRP A 29 -14.44 -4.17 -14.35
C TRP A 29 -13.57 -4.68 -15.49
N LYS A 30 -13.78 -4.16 -16.71
CA LYS A 30 -13.02 -4.50 -17.90
C LYS A 30 -12.42 -3.26 -18.53
N TYR A 31 -11.54 -3.46 -19.50
CA TYR A 31 -10.98 -2.35 -20.26
C TYR A 31 -12.06 -1.62 -21.07
N ASN A 32 -12.05 -0.30 -20.96
CA ASN A 32 -12.92 0.60 -21.70
C ASN A 32 -12.11 1.55 -22.56
N ASN A 33 -12.54 1.78 -23.78
CA ASN A 33 -11.89 2.69 -24.71
C ASN A 33 -11.83 4.11 -24.13
N GLY A 34 -10.67 4.77 -24.24
CA GLY A 34 -10.43 6.10 -23.71
C GLY A 34 -10.08 6.16 -22.22
N ARG A 35 -10.23 5.06 -21.50
CA ARG A 35 -9.91 5.00 -20.07
C ARG A 35 -8.45 4.64 -19.80
N GLU A 36 -7.93 5.05 -18.65
CA GLU A 36 -6.61 4.66 -18.17
C GLU A 36 -6.64 3.20 -17.69
N ILE A 37 -5.56 2.45 -17.89
CA ILE A 37 -5.49 1.08 -17.34
C ILE A 37 -5.40 1.11 -15.82
N ASN A 38 -5.85 0.02 -15.17
CA ASN A 38 -5.72 -0.19 -13.72
C ASN A 38 -6.42 0.88 -12.86
N GLU A 39 -7.46 1.51 -13.36
CA GLU A 39 -8.36 2.33 -12.54
C GLU A 39 -8.97 1.45 -11.44
N ILE A 40 -9.03 1.99 -10.22
CA ILE A 40 -9.68 1.35 -9.09
C ILE A 40 -11.05 1.98 -8.93
N TRP A 41 -12.08 1.20 -9.18
CA TRP A 41 -13.47 1.58 -8.93
C TRP A 41 -13.88 1.17 -7.53
N GLY A 42 -14.58 2.04 -6.81
CA GLY A 42 -15.01 1.77 -5.45
C GLY A 42 -15.97 2.82 -4.94
N PHE A 43 -16.49 2.56 -3.75
CA PHE A 43 -17.37 3.47 -3.03
C PHE A 43 -16.60 4.60 -2.34
N GLU A 44 -17.24 5.72 -2.14
CA GLU A 44 -16.78 6.73 -1.21
C GLU A 44 -17.27 6.40 0.20
N THR A 45 -16.38 6.47 1.18
CA THR A 45 -16.72 6.23 2.59
C THR A 45 -16.94 7.56 3.29
N VAL A 46 -18.08 7.70 3.96
CA VAL A 46 -18.37 8.82 4.88
C VAL A 46 -17.61 8.60 6.19
N GLY A 47 -17.69 7.40 6.75
CA GLY A 47 -17.04 7.04 8.00
C GLY A 47 -17.44 5.65 8.51
N ILE A 48 -17.01 5.34 9.73
CA ILE A 48 -17.54 4.25 10.55
C ILE A 48 -18.55 4.84 11.50
N ALA A 49 -19.77 4.30 11.54
CA ALA A 49 -20.80 4.77 12.47
C ALA A 49 -20.37 4.55 13.93
N LYS A 50 -20.32 5.62 14.71
CA LYS A 50 -19.87 5.58 16.10
C LYS A 50 -20.94 5.13 17.07
N SER A 51 -22.21 5.13 16.63
CA SER A 51 -23.37 4.64 17.39
C SER A 51 -24.46 4.14 16.45
N GLN A 52 -25.40 3.34 17.01
CA GLN A 52 -26.57 2.89 16.24
C GLN A 52 -27.41 4.06 15.72
N ALA A 53 -27.58 5.12 16.50
CA ALA A 53 -28.32 6.29 16.10
C ALA A 53 -27.68 7.02 14.89
N GLU A 54 -26.35 7.05 14.82
CA GLU A 54 -25.63 7.61 13.67
C GLU A 54 -25.83 6.75 12.41
N MET A 55 -25.77 5.41 12.55
CA MET A 55 -26.05 4.50 11.44
C MET A 55 -27.48 4.65 10.95
N ASP A 56 -28.46 4.70 11.84
CA ASP A 56 -29.88 4.83 11.48
C ASP A 56 -30.16 6.14 10.77
N ALA A 57 -29.60 7.26 11.24
CA ALA A 57 -29.71 8.56 10.61
C ALA A 57 -29.05 8.57 9.21
N HIS A 58 -27.90 7.90 9.06
CA HIS A 58 -27.24 7.76 7.77
C HIS A 58 -28.11 6.95 6.79
N LEU A 59 -28.62 5.80 7.21
CA LEU A 59 -29.46 4.94 6.37
C LEU A 59 -30.76 5.67 5.92
N GLU A 60 -31.35 6.46 6.82
CA GLU A 60 -32.51 7.29 6.47
C GLU A 60 -32.14 8.35 5.41
N ALA A 61 -30.99 9.02 5.60
CA ALA A 61 -30.54 10.08 4.70
C ALA A 61 -30.25 9.60 3.27
N VAL A 62 -29.62 8.39 3.13
CA VAL A 62 -29.24 7.84 1.81
C VAL A 62 -30.28 6.87 1.23
N GLY A 63 -31.39 6.59 1.91
CA GLY A 63 -32.39 5.60 1.47
C GLY A 63 -31.93 4.14 1.64
N GLY A 64 -30.93 3.89 2.51
CA GLY A 64 -30.43 2.58 2.88
C GLY A 64 -29.19 2.10 2.11
N GLN A 65 -28.61 0.98 2.56
CA GLN A 65 -27.44 0.31 1.96
C GLN A 65 -27.72 -1.19 1.70
N THR A 66 -28.96 -1.57 1.47
CA THR A 66 -29.38 -2.98 1.40
C THR A 66 -28.82 -3.72 0.20
N ALA A 67 -28.48 -3.03 -0.89
CA ALA A 67 -27.84 -3.63 -2.07
C ALA A 67 -26.36 -4.02 -1.81
N ILE A 68 -25.73 -3.46 -0.77
CA ILE A 68 -24.36 -3.78 -0.37
C ILE A 68 -24.33 -4.88 0.69
N GLY A 69 -25.30 -4.87 1.60
CA GLY A 69 -25.40 -5.82 2.69
C GLY A 69 -26.61 -5.58 3.57
N SER A 70 -26.72 -6.33 4.64
CA SER A 70 -27.84 -6.26 5.60
C SER A 70 -27.37 -6.08 7.05
N LYS A 71 -28.33 -5.85 7.97
CA LYS A 71 -28.07 -5.74 9.42
C LYS A 71 -27.00 -4.68 9.74
N TRP A 72 -27.17 -3.50 9.15
CA TRP A 72 -26.30 -2.35 9.41
C TRP A 72 -26.42 -1.89 10.86
N ALA A 73 -25.28 -1.65 11.51
CA ALA A 73 -25.22 -1.27 12.90
C ALA A 73 -24.01 -0.38 13.20
N GLU A 74 -23.90 0.10 14.42
CA GLU A 74 -22.70 0.80 14.89
C GLU A 74 -21.44 -0.02 14.60
N GLY A 75 -20.35 0.68 14.24
CA GLY A 75 -19.10 0.08 13.81
C GLY A 75 -19.07 -0.39 12.35
N ASP A 76 -20.16 -0.28 11.60
CA ASP A 76 -20.19 -0.54 10.17
C ASP A 76 -19.85 0.72 9.36
N ILE A 77 -19.46 0.51 8.11
CA ILE A 77 -19.11 1.56 7.15
C ILE A 77 -20.39 2.27 6.64
N MET A 78 -20.36 3.59 6.64
CA MET A 78 -21.33 4.45 5.98
C MET A 78 -20.79 4.83 4.61
N TYR A 79 -21.48 4.45 3.53
CA TYR A 79 -21.12 4.78 2.15
C TYR A 79 -21.86 6.04 1.68
N ALA A 80 -21.20 6.85 0.84
CA ALA A 80 -21.79 8.06 0.28
C ALA A 80 -22.71 7.75 -0.90
N ASP A 81 -23.87 8.38 -0.93
CA ASP A 81 -24.73 8.48 -2.11
C ASP A 81 -24.08 9.48 -3.10
N LEU A 82 -23.74 9.01 -4.28
CA LEU A 82 -23.06 9.80 -5.31
C LEU A 82 -23.95 10.08 -6.53
N ASP A 83 -24.97 9.27 -6.77
CA ASP A 83 -25.84 9.42 -7.92
C ASP A 83 -27.17 10.12 -7.59
N GLY A 84 -27.46 10.35 -6.30
CA GLY A 84 -28.66 11.03 -5.80
C GLY A 84 -29.94 10.19 -5.90
N ASN A 85 -29.81 8.89 -6.22
CA ASN A 85 -30.94 7.97 -6.19
C ASN A 85 -31.05 7.32 -4.82
N PRO A 86 -32.25 7.09 -4.27
CA PRO A 86 -32.38 6.47 -2.96
C PRO A 86 -31.74 5.09 -2.90
N GLY A 87 -30.83 4.89 -1.95
CA GLY A 87 -30.14 3.65 -1.66
C GLY A 87 -28.78 3.51 -2.32
N ILE A 88 -27.77 3.13 -1.52
CA ILE A 88 -26.41 2.89 -2.00
C ILE A 88 -26.36 1.65 -2.86
N THR A 89 -25.96 1.78 -4.14
CA THR A 89 -25.97 0.70 -5.13
C THR A 89 -24.69 0.67 -5.98
N ARG A 90 -24.49 -0.44 -6.68
CA ARG A 90 -23.46 -0.58 -7.72
C ARG A 90 -23.99 -0.24 -9.11
N GLY A 91 -25.29 0.06 -9.22
CA GLY A 91 -25.97 0.19 -10.50
C GLY A 91 -25.85 -1.08 -11.34
N ALA A 92 -25.71 -0.91 -12.65
CA ALA A 92 -25.44 -2.01 -13.59
C ALA A 92 -23.95 -2.33 -13.76
N GLU A 93 -23.08 -1.69 -12.99
CA GLU A 93 -21.61 -1.80 -13.06
C GLU A 93 -21.06 -1.49 -14.48
N THR A 94 -21.67 -0.52 -15.16
CA THR A 94 -21.26 -0.04 -16.49
C THR A 94 -20.87 1.45 -16.42
N LEU A 95 -20.17 1.97 -17.42
CA LEU A 95 -19.75 3.38 -17.44
C LEU A 95 -20.91 4.36 -17.32
N ASP A 96 -22.07 4.01 -17.91
CA ASP A 96 -23.25 4.88 -17.92
C ASP A 96 -24.19 4.65 -16.72
N ALA A 97 -24.04 3.52 -16.01
CA ALA A 97 -24.89 3.11 -14.91
C ALA A 97 -24.06 2.40 -13.81
N HIS A 98 -23.21 3.14 -13.14
CA HIS A 98 -22.30 2.61 -12.11
C HIS A 98 -22.81 2.84 -10.69
N GLY A 99 -24.01 3.42 -10.50
CA GLY A 99 -24.54 3.73 -9.18
C GLY A 99 -23.57 4.63 -8.40
N ASP A 100 -23.34 4.31 -7.13
CA ASP A 100 -22.46 5.07 -6.24
C ASP A 100 -20.97 4.68 -6.36
N LEU A 101 -20.63 3.88 -7.35
CA LEU A 101 -19.23 3.58 -7.63
C LEU A 101 -18.58 4.73 -8.41
N ARG A 102 -17.32 5.02 -8.11
CA ARG A 102 -16.49 5.95 -8.88
C ARG A 102 -15.05 5.46 -8.97
N VAL A 103 -14.25 6.07 -9.85
CA VAL A 103 -12.81 5.87 -9.83
C VAL A 103 -12.25 6.56 -8.60
N ILE A 104 -11.75 5.78 -7.66
CA ILE A 104 -11.15 6.26 -6.40
C ILE A 104 -9.63 6.31 -6.44
N GLY A 105 -9.01 5.63 -7.42
CA GLY A 105 -7.55 5.60 -7.55
C GLY A 105 -7.09 4.87 -8.81
N ASN A 106 -5.76 4.70 -8.91
CA ASN A 106 -5.13 3.93 -9.98
C ASN A 106 -3.93 3.15 -9.44
N SER A 107 -3.88 1.84 -9.69
CA SER A 107 -2.82 0.97 -9.17
C SER A 107 -1.54 0.97 -10.02
N THR A 108 -1.52 1.67 -11.15
CA THR A 108 -0.31 1.83 -11.97
C THR A 108 0.72 2.69 -11.23
N PRO A 109 1.94 2.18 -11.00
CA PRO A 109 3.01 3.01 -10.43
C PRO A 109 3.38 4.13 -11.38
N ARG A 110 3.57 5.33 -10.84
CA ARG A 110 3.94 6.53 -11.60
C ARG A 110 5.03 7.31 -10.88
N LEU A 111 5.69 8.21 -11.61
CA LEU A 111 6.78 9.02 -11.08
C LEU A 111 7.87 8.14 -10.47
N PHE A 112 8.44 7.24 -11.29
CA PHE A 112 9.61 6.47 -10.89
C PHE A 112 10.81 7.37 -10.79
N TYR A 113 11.52 7.32 -9.69
CA TYR A 113 12.73 8.11 -9.50
C TYR A 113 13.86 7.33 -8.86
N GLY A 114 15.08 7.74 -9.19
CA GLY A 114 16.31 7.24 -8.61
C GLY A 114 17.25 8.37 -8.25
N ILE A 115 17.94 8.26 -7.12
CA ILE A 115 18.94 9.21 -6.64
C ILE A 115 20.20 8.43 -6.31
N ASP A 116 21.31 8.73 -6.98
CA ASP A 116 22.62 8.16 -6.68
C ASP A 116 23.52 9.25 -6.10
N LEU A 117 23.93 9.06 -4.87
CA LEU A 117 24.83 9.95 -4.14
C LEU A 117 26.16 9.23 -3.95
N ASN A 118 27.26 9.88 -4.29
CA ASN A 118 28.57 9.34 -4.01
C ASN A 118 29.51 10.43 -3.50
N ALA A 119 30.42 10.05 -2.63
CA ALA A 119 31.47 10.96 -2.16
C ALA A 119 32.73 10.17 -1.82
N SER A 120 33.89 10.78 -2.00
CA SER A 120 35.16 10.23 -1.56
C SER A 120 36.09 11.28 -0.96
N TYR A 121 36.75 10.94 0.13
CA TYR A 121 37.67 11.82 0.83
C TYR A 121 38.74 11.02 1.60
N LYS A 122 40.00 11.30 1.37
CA LYS A 122 41.15 10.69 2.07
C LYS A 122 41.08 9.17 2.23
N GLY A 123 40.75 8.46 1.16
CA GLY A 123 40.63 7.01 1.13
C GLY A 123 39.26 6.48 1.52
N PHE A 124 38.40 7.24 2.19
CA PHE A 124 37.01 6.86 2.41
C PHE A 124 36.18 7.13 1.17
N ASP A 125 35.26 6.21 0.89
CA ASP A 125 34.23 6.38 -0.12
C ASP A 125 32.87 5.93 0.43
N ILE A 126 31.83 6.64 -0.01
CA ILE A 126 30.45 6.32 0.28
C ILE A 126 29.62 6.40 -1.00
N ARG A 127 28.72 5.46 -1.18
CA ARG A 127 27.68 5.51 -2.21
C ARG A 127 26.34 5.15 -1.62
N ALA A 128 25.32 5.94 -1.87
CA ALA A 128 23.94 5.69 -1.46
C ALA A 128 23.03 5.79 -2.66
N PHE A 129 22.33 4.71 -2.97
CA PHE A 129 21.35 4.67 -4.06
C PHE A 129 19.94 4.55 -3.49
N PHE A 130 19.11 5.54 -3.82
CA PHE A 130 17.70 5.58 -3.49
C PHE A 130 16.86 5.31 -4.74
N GLN A 131 15.77 4.61 -4.54
CA GLN A 131 14.76 4.37 -5.56
C GLN A 131 13.38 4.57 -4.96
N GLY A 132 12.44 5.07 -5.77
CA GLY A 132 11.08 5.26 -5.30
C GLY A 132 10.05 5.38 -6.41
N VAL A 133 8.80 5.35 -5.98
CA VAL A 133 7.59 5.58 -6.77
C VAL A 133 6.83 6.72 -6.10
N GLY A 134 6.59 7.80 -6.86
CA GLY A 134 5.94 9.00 -6.31
C GLY A 134 4.44 8.91 -6.21
N LYS A 135 3.79 8.00 -6.96
CA LYS A 135 2.34 7.78 -6.91
C LYS A 135 2.00 6.35 -7.26
N ARG A 136 1.22 5.71 -6.40
CA ARG A 136 0.55 4.43 -6.64
C ARG A 136 -0.55 4.26 -5.62
N ASP A 137 -1.76 3.96 -6.06
CA ASP A 137 -2.86 3.62 -5.17
C ASP A 137 -2.95 2.09 -5.05
N PHE A 138 -3.29 1.60 -3.87
CA PHE A 138 -3.42 0.16 -3.60
C PHE A 138 -4.62 -0.10 -2.70
N PHE A 139 -5.53 -0.97 -3.14
CA PHE A 139 -6.58 -1.49 -2.29
C PHE A 139 -6.29 -2.93 -1.89
N ALA A 140 -6.10 -3.15 -0.59
CA ALA A 140 -5.78 -4.45 -0.03
C ALA A 140 -7.06 -5.21 0.34
N GLY A 141 -7.72 -5.82 -0.63
CA GLY A 141 -8.94 -6.62 -0.43
C GLY A 141 -8.65 -8.06 0.03
N THR A 142 -7.80 -8.28 1.04
CA THR A 142 -7.27 -9.62 1.37
C THR A 142 -7.50 -9.99 2.82
N PRO A 143 -7.53 -11.30 3.15
CA PRO A 143 -7.64 -11.76 4.54
C PRO A 143 -6.56 -11.19 5.46
N ILE A 144 -5.34 -11.04 4.98
CA ILE A 144 -4.22 -10.47 5.76
C ILE A 144 -4.51 -9.02 6.17
N PHE A 145 -5.12 -8.24 5.28
CA PHE A 145 -5.44 -6.84 5.57
C PHE A 145 -6.64 -6.70 6.53
N TRP A 146 -7.65 -7.54 6.38
CA TRP A 146 -8.89 -7.42 7.15
C TRP A 146 -8.88 -8.15 8.48
N GLY A 147 -8.01 -9.16 8.65
CA GLY A 147 -7.97 -10.01 9.82
C GLY A 147 -9.18 -10.96 9.97
N VAL A 148 -10.38 -10.42 9.78
CA VAL A 148 -11.63 -11.18 9.66
C VAL A 148 -12.12 -11.03 8.23
N TYR A 149 -12.19 -12.14 7.47
CA TYR A 149 -12.52 -12.12 6.05
C TYR A 149 -13.34 -13.37 5.67
N GLY A 150 -14.56 -13.13 5.18
CA GLY A 150 -15.45 -14.22 4.83
C GLY A 150 -15.77 -15.09 6.06
N ASN A 151 -15.40 -16.35 6.02
CA ASN A 151 -15.66 -17.29 7.11
C ASN A 151 -14.50 -17.38 8.12
N GLN A 152 -14.74 -18.04 9.25
CA GLN A 152 -13.77 -18.22 10.34
C GLN A 152 -12.46 -18.92 9.91
N TRP A 153 -12.48 -19.77 8.90
CA TRP A 153 -11.31 -20.54 8.44
C TRP A 153 -10.26 -19.69 7.74
N TRP A 154 -10.67 -18.54 7.18
CA TRP A 154 -9.80 -17.60 6.48
C TRP A 154 -9.45 -16.38 7.34
N SER A 155 -9.90 -16.37 8.58
CA SER A 155 -9.74 -15.25 9.49
C SER A 155 -8.60 -15.50 10.47
N ALA A 156 -7.61 -14.59 10.46
CA ALA A 156 -6.50 -14.60 11.40
C ALA A 156 -6.14 -13.15 11.76
N ALA A 157 -6.52 -12.73 12.96
CA ALA A 157 -6.18 -11.40 13.45
C ALA A 157 -4.68 -11.31 13.80
N LEU A 158 -4.03 -10.27 13.32
CA LEU A 158 -2.65 -9.87 13.65
C LEU A 158 -2.68 -8.71 14.64
N GLY A 159 -1.52 -8.32 15.17
CA GLY A 159 -1.41 -7.17 16.07
C GLY A 159 -1.94 -5.86 15.48
N GLU A 160 -1.80 -5.68 14.17
CA GLU A 160 -2.30 -4.50 13.43
C GLU A 160 -3.84 -4.38 13.47
N HIS A 161 -4.57 -5.48 13.63
CA HIS A 161 -6.04 -5.49 13.67
C HIS A 161 -6.62 -5.13 15.03
N GLN A 162 -5.81 -4.85 16.05
CA GLN A 162 -6.30 -4.47 17.38
C GLN A 162 -7.05 -3.12 17.36
N ASP A 163 -6.80 -2.29 16.34
CA ASP A 163 -7.51 -1.02 16.11
C ASP A 163 -8.82 -1.23 15.35
N TYR A 164 -9.69 -2.09 15.89
CA TYR A 164 -11.05 -2.32 15.39
C TYR A 164 -12.09 -1.63 16.26
N TYR A 165 -13.27 -1.36 15.68
CA TYR A 165 -14.39 -0.72 16.40
C TYR A 165 -14.91 -1.58 17.55
N ARG A 166 -15.10 -0.95 18.71
CA ARG A 166 -15.72 -1.50 19.93
C ARG A 166 -16.54 -0.40 20.59
N SER A 167 -17.84 -0.65 20.77
CA SER A 167 -18.74 0.31 21.43
C SER A 167 -18.55 0.37 22.95
N GLU A 168 -18.04 -0.71 23.56
CA GLU A 168 -17.86 -0.85 25.00
C GLU A 168 -16.55 -1.57 25.36
N ASP A 169 -16.18 -1.51 26.63
CA ASP A 169 -15.03 -2.20 27.16
C ASP A 169 -15.25 -3.72 27.14
N ILE A 170 -14.23 -4.46 26.69
CA ILE A 170 -14.24 -5.92 26.73
C ILE A 170 -13.42 -6.39 27.93
N GLY A 171 -14.07 -6.97 28.91
CA GLY A 171 -13.44 -7.60 30.08
C GLY A 171 -12.83 -8.96 29.71
N LEU A 172 -11.52 -9.13 29.92
CA LEU A 172 -10.82 -10.41 29.90
C LEU A 172 -10.38 -10.78 31.33
N PRO A 173 -10.07 -12.05 31.62
CA PRO A 173 -9.69 -12.47 32.97
C PRO A 173 -8.51 -11.73 33.58
N ASP A 174 -7.58 -11.24 32.75
CA ASP A 174 -6.32 -10.61 33.12
C ASP A 174 -6.23 -9.12 32.75
N ARG A 175 -7.17 -8.61 31.95
CA ARG A 175 -7.13 -7.22 31.45
C ARG A 175 -8.49 -6.74 30.93
N ILE A 176 -8.61 -5.43 30.78
CA ILE A 176 -9.71 -4.77 30.08
C ILE A 176 -9.17 -4.25 28.76
N ILE A 177 -9.87 -4.54 27.65
CA ILE A 177 -9.66 -3.91 26.36
C ILE A 177 -10.67 -2.77 26.26
N PRO A 178 -10.23 -1.49 26.21
CA PRO A 178 -11.14 -0.36 26.24
C PRO A 178 -11.99 -0.26 24.97
N ALA A 179 -13.12 0.42 25.06
CA ALA A 179 -13.91 0.85 23.93
C ALA A 179 -13.05 1.62 22.92
N ASN A 180 -13.38 1.50 21.63
CA ASN A 180 -12.69 2.20 20.54
C ASN A 180 -13.68 2.57 19.43
N THR A 181 -14.35 3.71 19.58
CA THR A 181 -15.33 4.20 18.60
C THR A 181 -14.70 5.05 17.48
N ASP A 182 -13.40 5.34 17.57
CA ASP A 182 -12.62 6.06 16.54
C ASP A 182 -11.60 5.14 15.88
N ALA A 183 -11.97 3.89 15.67
CA ALA A 183 -11.14 2.83 15.16
C ALA A 183 -10.76 3.00 13.68
N TYR A 184 -9.63 2.44 13.28
CA TYR A 184 -9.25 2.33 11.88
C TYR A 184 -10.10 1.28 11.16
N TYR A 185 -10.23 0.06 11.73
CA TYR A 185 -11.04 -1.02 11.15
C TYR A 185 -12.49 -0.98 11.66
N PRO A 186 -13.46 -1.39 10.83
CA PRO A 186 -14.84 -1.52 11.26
C PRO A 186 -14.97 -2.65 12.29
N ARG A 187 -16.16 -2.83 12.85
CA ARG A 187 -16.43 -4.01 13.67
C ARG A 187 -16.19 -5.30 12.87
N PRO A 188 -15.52 -6.29 13.43
CA PRO A 188 -15.29 -7.57 12.75
C PRO A 188 -16.58 -8.38 12.65
N ILE A 189 -16.89 -8.86 11.44
CA ILE A 189 -18.08 -9.67 11.17
C ILE A 189 -17.65 -10.88 10.35
N PHE A 190 -18.03 -12.09 10.80
CA PHE A 190 -17.86 -13.31 10.03
C PHE A 190 -18.96 -13.46 8.98
N ASP A 191 -18.65 -14.11 7.88
CA ASP A 191 -19.57 -14.43 6.79
C ASP A 191 -20.26 -13.19 6.14
N ASP A 192 -19.66 -12.01 6.28
CA ASP A 192 -20.16 -10.78 5.70
C ASP A 192 -18.99 -9.91 5.23
N THR A 193 -19.08 -9.41 4.02
CA THR A 193 -18.07 -8.53 3.38
C THR A 193 -18.57 -7.12 3.14
N LYS A 194 -19.71 -6.72 3.72
CA LYS A 194 -20.32 -5.40 3.51
C LYS A 194 -19.39 -4.24 3.83
N ASN A 195 -18.56 -4.37 4.88
CA ASN A 195 -17.56 -3.39 5.28
C ASN A 195 -16.25 -3.46 4.46
N GLN A 196 -16.07 -4.51 3.65
CA GLN A 196 -14.84 -4.83 2.93
C GLN A 196 -14.90 -4.51 1.44
N GLN A 197 -15.90 -3.70 1.04
CA GLN A 197 -16.00 -3.22 -0.33
C GLN A 197 -14.80 -2.37 -0.71
N THR A 198 -14.44 -2.35 -1.98
CA THR A 198 -13.44 -1.40 -2.49
C THR A 198 -13.93 0.01 -2.22
N GLN A 199 -13.15 0.80 -1.45
CA GLN A 199 -13.62 2.08 -0.91
C GLN A 199 -12.47 3.03 -0.58
N THR A 200 -12.78 4.31 -0.46
CA THR A 200 -11.78 5.37 -0.22
C THR A 200 -11.09 5.26 1.13
N ARG A 201 -11.78 4.82 2.20
CA ARG A 201 -11.19 4.73 3.54
C ARG A 201 -9.98 3.80 3.59
N TYR A 202 -10.01 2.70 2.88
CA TYR A 202 -8.96 1.68 2.89
C TYR A 202 -8.12 1.65 1.61
N LEU A 203 -8.34 2.61 0.72
CA LEU A 203 -7.44 2.87 -0.38
C LEU A 203 -6.14 3.45 0.17
N GLN A 204 -5.01 2.81 -0.11
CA GLN A 204 -3.73 3.15 0.45
C GLN A 204 -2.83 3.83 -0.56
N ASP A 205 -2.06 4.81 -0.09
CA ASP A 205 -0.97 5.41 -0.84
C ASP A 205 0.26 4.49 -0.76
N ALA A 206 0.52 3.76 -1.84
CA ALA A 206 1.66 2.87 -1.98
C ALA A 206 2.88 3.55 -2.61
N SER A 207 2.94 4.88 -2.58
CA SER A 207 4.17 5.61 -2.88
C SER A 207 5.25 5.29 -1.85
N TYR A 208 6.52 5.30 -2.27
CA TYR A 208 7.62 4.99 -1.37
C TYR A 208 8.94 5.57 -1.86
N ILE A 209 9.88 5.68 -0.92
CA ILE A 209 11.31 5.85 -1.16
C ILE A 209 12.07 4.80 -0.37
N ARG A 210 13.05 4.16 -0.99
CA ARG A 210 13.89 3.13 -0.37
C ARG A 210 15.36 3.41 -0.62
N LEU A 211 16.18 3.31 0.45
CA LEU A 211 17.61 3.22 0.32
C LEU A 211 17.97 1.79 -0.11
N LYS A 212 18.09 1.63 -1.44
CA LYS A 212 18.30 0.32 -2.09
C LYS A 212 19.66 -0.25 -1.83
N ASN A 213 20.68 0.60 -1.85
CA ASN A 213 22.04 0.20 -1.57
C ASN A 213 22.80 1.33 -0.88
N LEU A 214 23.47 1.00 0.20
CA LEU A 214 24.45 1.86 0.86
C LEU A 214 25.78 1.12 0.91
N GLN A 215 26.82 1.69 0.35
CA GLN A 215 28.16 1.16 0.42
C GLN A 215 29.09 2.17 1.05
N VAL A 216 29.89 1.73 2.01
CA VAL A 216 30.97 2.51 2.63
C VAL A 216 32.26 1.74 2.49
N GLY A 217 33.28 2.37 1.92
CA GLY A 217 34.57 1.77 1.69
C GLY A 217 35.71 2.60 2.25
N TYR A 218 36.83 1.95 2.45
CA TYR A 218 38.10 2.58 2.77
C TYR A 218 39.23 1.94 1.98
N THR A 219 39.92 2.77 1.20
CA THR A 219 41.12 2.37 0.46
C THR A 219 42.34 2.69 1.31
N ILE A 220 43.10 1.66 1.63
CA ILE A 220 44.34 1.81 2.43
C ILE A 220 45.36 2.63 1.65
N PRO A 221 46.05 3.62 2.28
CA PRO A 221 47.09 4.39 1.62
C PRO A 221 48.15 3.51 0.99
N GLN A 222 48.52 3.85 -0.25
CA GLN A 222 49.42 3.03 -1.05
C GLN A 222 50.82 2.86 -0.41
N GLU A 223 51.24 3.82 0.41
CA GLU A 223 52.49 3.73 1.18
C GLU A 223 52.47 2.57 2.18
N LEU A 224 51.28 2.21 2.69
CA LEU A 224 51.12 1.07 3.60
C LEU A 224 50.93 -0.25 2.85
N SER A 225 50.07 -0.25 1.82
CA SER A 225 49.74 -1.48 1.07
C SER A 225 50.91 -2.03 0.31
N ARG A 226 51.79 -1.21 -0.24
CA ARG A 226 53.03 -1.62 -0.93
C ARG A 226 54.00 -2.37 -0.05
N LYS A 227 53.99 -2.19 1.27
CA LYS A 227 54.81 -2.98 2.21
C LYS A 227 54.45 -4.46 2.20
N PHE A 228 53.28 -4.80 1.72
CA PHE A 228 52.75 -6.16 1.58
C PHE A 228 52.68 -6.62 0.10
N PHE A 229 53.33 -5.92 -0.81
CA PHE A 229 53.33 -6.19 -2.25
C PHE A 229 51.94 -6.00 -2.89
N VAL A 230 51.09 -5.18 -2.29
CA VAL A 230 49.74 -4.88 -2.76
C VAL A 230 49.71 -3.46 -3.31
N GLN A 231 49.30 -3.29 -4.55
CA GLN A 231 49.19 -1.97 -5.18
C GLN A 231 47.97 -1.20 -4.65
N ASN A 232 46.84 -1.89 -4.49
CA ASN A 232 45.61 -1.30 -3.96
C ASN A 232 44.88 -2.31 -3.07
N LEU A 233 44.46 -1.85 -1.88
CA LEU A 233 43.67 -2.61 -0.95
C LEU A 233 42.50 -1.76 -0.45
N ARG A 234 41.26 -2.16 -0.82
CA ARG A 234 40.03 -1.53 -0.40
C ARG A 234 39.17 -2.51 0.39
N LEU A 235 38.71 -2.08 1.55
CA LEU A 235 37.75 -2.78 2.39
C LEU A 235 36.42 -2.04 2.28
N TYR A 236 35.30 -2.75 2.18
CA TYR A 236 33.99 -2.12 2.15
C TYR A 236 32.91 -2.94 2.82
N VAL A 237 31.88 -2.23 3.25
CA VAL A 237 30.61 -2.80 3.72
C VAL A 237 29.50 -2.29 2.80
N SER A 238 28.62 -3.19 2.37
CA SER A 238 27.44 -2.87 1.58
C SER A 238 26.19 -3.37 2.27
N VAL A 239 25.14 -2.58 2.21
CA VAL A 239 23.83 -2.95 2.78
C VAL A 239 22.76 -2.70 1.75
N ASP A 240 21.94 -3.73 1.47
CA ASP A 240 20.78 -3.60 0.59
C ASP A 240 19.49 -3.44 1.40
N ASN A 241 18.59 -2.62 0.87
CA ASN A 241 17.25 -2.36 1.44
C ASN A 241 17.30 -1.90 2.91
N LEU A 242 18.26 -1.03 3.25
CA LEU A 242 18.51 -0.62 4.63
C LEU A 242 17.33 0.12 5.25
N TRP A 243 16.65 0.95 4.48
CA TRP A 243 15.56 1.80 4.95
C TRP A 243 14.51 2.02 3.86
N THR A 244 13.23 2.06 4.28
CA THR A 244 12.08 2.34 3.42
C THR A 244 11.13 3.28 4.14
N HIS A 245 10.65 4.29 3.43
CA HIS A 245 9.55 5.15 3.88
C HIS A 245 8.37 5.01 2.93
N THR A 246 7.20 4.72 3.46
CA THR A 246 5.93 4.59 2.73
C THR A 246 4.77 4.86 3.68
N LYS A 247 3.61 5.22 3.12
CA LYS A 247 2.34 5.31 3.87
C LYS A 247 1.52 4.03 3.79
N LEU A 248 2.00 3.05 3.03
CA LEU A 248 1.36 1.74 2.94
C LEU A 248 1.32 1.05 4.31
N SER A 249 0.29 0.27 4.57
CA SER A 249 0.22 -0.56 5.77
C SER A 249 1.49 -1.39 5.95
N LYS A 250 1.95 -1.52 7.20
CA LYS A 250 3.14 -2.31 7.57
C LYS A 250 3.03 -3.79 7.23
N LEU A 251 1.83 -4.27 6.93
CA LEU A 251 1.58 -5.64 6.46
C LEU A 251 2.15 -5.92 5.06
N PHE A 252 2.45 -4.87 4.29
CA PHE A 252 2.88 -5.00 2.90
C PHE A 252 4.20 -4.30 2.63
N ASP A 253 4.98 -4.84 1.71
CA ASP A 253 6.14 -4.17 1.14
C ASP A 253 5.74 -3.48 -0.18
N PRO A 254 5.99 -2.17 -0.35
CA PRO A 254 5.52 -1.41 -1.51
C PRO A 254 6.11 -1.87 -2.85
N GLU A 255 7.24 -2.57 -2.86
CA GLU A 255 7.81 -3.12 -4.10
C GLU A 255 7.21 -4.49 -4.47
N THR A 256 6.69 -5.23 -3.48
CA THR A 256 6.15 -6.58 -3.71
C THR A 256 4.64 -6.62 -3.88
N ILE A 257 3.93 -5.52 -3.63
CA ILE A 257 2.52 -5.41 -4.00
C ILE A 257 2.41 -5.42 -5.54
N GLY A 258 1.75 -6.38 -6.08
CA GLY A 258 1.57 -6.55 -7.51
C GLY A 258 0.19 -7.09 -7.85
N GLY A 259 -0.07 -7.33 -9.12
CA GLY A 259 -1.26 -8.04 -9.57
C GLY A 259 -1.17 -9.54 -9.30
N GLY A 260 -2.32 -10.22 -9.36
CA GLY A 260 -2.41 -11.67 -9.19
C GLY A 260 -2.21 -12.13 -7.74
N TYR A 261 -1.84 -13.38 -7.56
CA TYR A 261 -1.73 -14.02 -6.23
C TYR A 261 -0.75 -13.30 -5.30
N ASN A 262 0.36 -12.79 -5.82
CA ASN A 262 1.35 -12.04 -5.04
C ASN A 262 0.85 -10.67 -4.57
N GLY A 263 -0.12 -10.08 -5.26
CA GLY A 263 -0.75 -8.80 -4.87
C GLY A 263 -1.58 -8.88 -3.60
N TYR A 264 -1.81 -10.08 -3.09
CA TYR A 264 -2.63 -10.33 -1.91
C TYR A 264 -1.83 -10.38 -0.58
N GLY A 265 -0.64 -9.80 -0.54
CA GLY A 265 0.20 -9.81 0.67
C GLY A 265 0.89 -11.17 0.93
N ASN A 266 0.81 -12.11 -0.01
CA ASN A 266 1.46 -13.41 0.08
C ASN A 266 2.91 -13.39 -0.44
N ALA A 267 3.37 -12.25 -0.97
CA ALA A 267 4.74 -12.10 -1.44
C ALA A 267 5.70 -11.96 -0.24
N TYR A 268 6.80 -12.68 -0.32
CA TYR A 268 7.86 -12.53 0.68
C TYR A 268 8.44 -11.11 0.63
N PRO A 269 8.54 -10.39 1.75
CA PRO A 269 9.07 -9.03 1.78
C PRO A 269 10.56 -9.02 1.40
N LEU A 270 11.03 -7.89 0.88
CA LEU A 270 12.44 -7.73 0.54
C LEU A 270 13.32 -7.82 1.79
N THR A 271 14.37 -8.62 1.69
CA THR A 271 15.33 -8.81 2.78
C THR A 271 16.33 -7.67 2.85
N ARG A 272 16.80 -7.36 4.05
CA ARG A 272 17.98 -6.53 4.26
C ARG A 272 19.22 -7.42 4.25
N THR A 273 20.16 -7.13 3.34
CA THR A 273 21.38 -7.95 3.17
C THR A 273 22.60 -7.12 3.52
N TRP A 274 23.47 -7.67 4.36
CA TRP A 274 24.76 -7.08 4.69
C TRP A 274 25.86 -7.89 3.98
N ALA A 275 26.75 -7.18 3.31
CA ALA A 275 27.89 -7.78 2.65
C ALA A 275 29.19 -7.06 3.07
N PHE A 276 30.23 -7.85 3.31
CA PHE A 276 31.58 -7.36 3.59
C PHE A 276 32.46 -7.77 2.43
N GLY A 277 33.22 -6.84 1.90
CA GLY A 277 34.06 -7.09 0.74
C GLY A 277 35.47 -6.56 0.88
N LEU A 278 36.36 -7.20 0.16
CA LEU A 278 37.76 -6.83 0.01
C LEU A 278 38.08 -6.81 -1.49
N SER A 279 38.66 -5.70 -1.94
CA SER A 279 39.20 -5.57 -3.31
C SER A 279 40.71 -5.40 -3.21
N LEU A 280 41.44 -6.27 -3.91
CA LEU A 280 42.90 -6.33 -3.85
C LEU A 280 43.44 -6.32 -5.28
N THR A 281 44.47 -5.46 -5.50
CA THR A 281 45.24 -5.42 -6.74
C THR A 281 46.73 -5.64 -6.37
N LEU A 282 47.37 -6.64 -6.99
CA LEU A 282 48.78 -6.99 -6.79
C LEU A 282 49.70 -6.20 -7.71
#